data_168fc616bd0cf9ab7c90f1264232c444
#
_entry.id   168fc616bd0cf9ab7c90f1264232c444
#
_cell.length_a   1.000
_cell.length_b   1.000
_cell.length_c   1.000
_cell.angle_alpha   90.00
_cell.angle_beta   90.00
_cell.angle_gamma   90.00
#
_symmetry.space_group_name_H-M   'P 1'
#
loop_
_entity.id
_entity.type
_entity.pdbx_description
1 polymer ?
#
loop_
_entity_poly.entity_id
_entity_poly.type
_entity_poly.pdbx_seq_one_letter_code
_entity_poly.pdbx_strand_id
1 'polypeptide(L)'
;MKKLMLGNEAFARGLYEAGCKVVSSYPGTPSTEITEEVAKYDEVYAEWAPNEKVAMETALGASIAGARSFCGMKHVGLNVAADPLYTAGYTGVNAGMVIAVADDQGMHSSQNEQDSRHHAIASKVPMLEPSDSTECKEFVKLAFELSEKFDAPFIVRMSTRVAHSQSIVEMEDRQELGLKPYEKTPQKFVMMPAYAKGRHVFVEERTKKLIEYAETTPLNRVEISDKAEFGVITNGAAYQYVKEALGDKASVLKLGMVNPLPEKLIQDFAAKYEQVYVIEELDGIIEEHCRNIGVNNVKGKEIFGYIGELPQSVIAEKLLGEKKEFAALEDNIPVRPPVMCPGCPHRGLFYCLKKLGVTVSGDIGCYTLGAAAPLNAIDTTICMGASISGLHGFNKARGAESEHNTVAVIGDSTFMHSGMTGLVNIAYNNSNSTVIILDNSITGMTGHQQNPTTGKNLKGDPAAAVNLEELCKAIGIKRVRVTDPYKLAETEAAIKEELAADEASVIISRRPCALLKYVKHNPPFKVNTEKCVGCKMCMKLGCPAISMRDGKAVIDHTQCVGCGICKEQCKVGAIE
;
A
#
# COMPACT_ATOMS: atom_id res chain seq x y z
N MET A 1 -14.64 -28.38 0.86
CA MET A 1 -15.38 -27.68 1.96
C MET A 1 -15.61 -26.24 1.54
N LYS A 2 -16.82 -25.69 1.76
CA LYS A 2 -17.15 -24.29 1.39
C LYS A 2 -17.00 -23.36 2.60
N LYS A 3 -16.41 -22.19 2.41
CA LYS A 3 -16.21 -21.17 3.45
C LYS A 3 -16.47 -19.78 2.88
N LEU A 4 -17.08 -18.88 3.66
CA LEU A 4 -17.16 -17.47 3.34
C LEU A 4 -15.79 -16.84 3.62
N MET A 5 -15.19 -16.22 2.60
CA MET A 5 -13.83 -15.68 2.66
C MET A 5 -13.76 -14.29 2.05
N LEU A 6 -12.93 -13.42 2.62
CA LEU A 6 -12.49 -12.18 1.97
C LEU A 6 -11.66 -12.50 0.72
N GLY A 7 -11.56 -11.56 -0.21
CA GLY A 7 -10.67 -11.71 -1.37
C GLY A 7 -9.22 -11.99 -0.97
N ASN A 8 -8.69 -11.27 0.02
CA ASN A 8 -7.34 -11.50 0.55
C ASN A 8 -7.17 -12.89 1.19
N GLU A 9 -8.18 -13.36 1.97
CA GLU A 9 -8.17 -14.71 2.55
C GLU A 9 -8.20 -15.81 1.48
N ALA A 10 -9.04 -15.62 0.45
CA ALA A 10 -9.16 -16.54 -0.67
C ALA A 10 -7.88 -16.58 -1.52
N PHE A 11 -7.25 -15.43 -1.73
CA PHE A 11 -5.93 -15.34 -2.39
C PHE A 11 -4.88 -16.14 -1.62
N ALA A 12 -4.77 -15.92 -0.31
CA ALA A 12 -3.86 -16.67 0.57
C ALA A 12 -4.14 -18.17 0.54
N ARG A 13 -5.43 -18.56 0.49
CA ARG A 13 -5.84 -19.95 0.33
C ARG A 13 -5.38 -20.53 -1.02
N GLY A 14 -5.49 -19.76 -2.10
CA GLY A 14 -4.98 -20.14 -3.42
C GLY A 14 -3.46 -20.37 -3.43
N LEU A 15 -2.68 -19.50 -2.76
CA LEU A 15 -1.24 -19.69 -2.57
C LEU A 15 -0.93 -21.02 -1.86
N TYR A 16 -1.65 -21.30 -0.78
CA TYR A 16 -1.49 -22.55 -0.02
C TYR A 16 -1.81 -23.78 -0.88
N GLU A 17 -3.00 -23.80 -1.50
CA GLU A 17 -3.45 -24.92 -2.34
C GLU A 17 -2.51 -25.19 -3.53
N ALA A 18 -1.98 -24.11 -4.14
CA ALA A 18 -1.02 -24.23 -5.24
C ALA A 18 0.40 -24.67 -4.82
N GLY A 19 0.64 -25.01 -3.57
CA GLY A 19 1.95 -25.46 -3.10
C GLY A 19 3.02 -24.36 -3.03
N CYS A 20 2.63 -23.08 -2.87
CA CYS A 20 3.58 -21.99 -2.65
C CYS A 20 4.43 -22.26 -1.41
N LYS A 21 5.75 -22.09 -1.50
CA LYS A 21 6.69 -22.36 -0.41
C LYS A 21 7.26 -21.11 0.24
N VAL A 22 7.47 -20.06 -0.52
CA VAL A 22 8.14 -18.83 -0.05
C VAL A 22 7.28 -17.62 -0.37
N VAL A 23 6.98 -16.86 0.66
CA VAL A 23 6.20 -15.62 0.62
C VAL A 23 7.02 -14.50 1.24
N SER A 24 7.27 -13.46 0.48
CA SER A 24 7.94 -12.26 0.97
C SER A 24 7.18 -11.02 0.51
N SER A 25 6.82 -10.12 1.43
CA SER A 25 5.99 -8.96 1.15
C SER A 25 6.39 -7.76 2.00
N TYR A 26 5.94 -6.56 1.62
CA TYR A 26 5.93 -5.40 2.50
C TYR A 26 4.47 -5.01 2.79
N PRO A 27 4.12 -4.63 4.03
CA PRO A 27 2.75 -4.30 4.39
C PRO A 27 2.23 -3.09 3.62
N GLY A 28 1.11 -3.25 2.92
CA GLY A 28 0.47 -2.17 2.13
C GLY A 28 -1.01 -2.45 1.90
N THR A 29 -1.90 -1.70 2.57
CA THR A 29 -3.36 -1.81 2.35
C THR A 29 -3.71 -1.42 0.93
N PRO A 30 -4.46 -2.26 0.16
CA PRO A 30 -5.34 -3.34 0.63
C PRO A 30 -4.80 -4.77 0.54
N SER A 31 -3.51 -5.02 0.33
CA SER A 31 -2.93 -6.38 0.12
C SER A 31 -2.31 -7.02 1.37
N THR A 32 -2.22 -6.30 2.49
CA THR A 32 -1.49 -6.73 3.70
C THR A 32 -1.95 -8.10 4.21
N GLU A 33 -3.26 -8.32 4.27
CA GLU A 33 -3.88 -9.52 4.86
C GLU A 33 -3.55 -10.80 4.08
N ILE A 34 -3.19 -10.72 2.79
CA ILE A 34 -2.77 -11.91 2.02
C ILE A 34 -1.59 -12.60 2.72
N THR A 35 -0.56 -11.83 3.09
CA THR A 35 0.63 -12.38 3.73
C THR A 35 0.36 -12.79 5.18
N GLU A 36 -0.47 -12.05 5.90
CA GLU A 36 -0.89 -12.42 7.26
C GLU A 36 -1.69 -13.72 7.27
N GLU A 37 -2.58 -13.94 6.30
CA GLU A 37 -3.37 -15.14 6.20
C GLU A 37 -2.54 -16.37 5.77
N VAL A 38 -1.65 -16.22 4.79
CA VAL A 38 -0.81 -17.34 4.34
C VAL A 38 0.22 -17.73 5.40
N ALA A 39 0.67 -16.80 6.25
CA ALA A 39 1.60 -17.08 7.34
C ALA A 39 1.03 -18.02 8.43
N LYS A 40 -0.29 -18.24 8.44
CA LYS A 40 -0.96 -19.19 9.35
C LYS A 40 -0.72 -20.65 8.97
N TYR A 41 -0.23 -20.92 7.76
CA TYR A 41 0.12 -22.27 7.30
C TYR A 41 1.60 -22.55 7.62
N ASP A 42 1.86 -23.63 8.35
CA ASP A 42 3.23 -24.00 8.77
C ASP A 42 4.11 -24.47 7.61
N GLU A 43 3.51 -24.96 6.53
CA GLU A 43 4.20 -25.42 5.33
C GLU A 43 4.75 -24.28 4.47
N VAL A 44 4.37 -23.04 4.77
CA VAL A 44 4.77 -21.85 4.01
C VAL A 44 5.73 -21.02 4.84
N TYR A 45 6.92 -20.77 4.28
CA TYR A 45 7.79 -19.72 4.80
C TYR A 45 7.24 -18.37 4.39
N ALA A 46 6.92 -17.52 5.36
CA ALA A 46 6.39 -16.18 5.12
C ALA A 46 7.16 -15.13 5.93
N GLU A 47 7.45 -13.99 5.31
CA GLU A 47 8.20 -12.91 5.93
C GLU A 47 7.70 -11.52 5.54
N TRP A 48 7.94 -10.53 6.41
CA TRP A 48 7.94 -9.13 6.06
C TRP A 48 9.36 -8.70 5.66
N ALA A 49 9.53 -8.31 4.41
CA ALA A 49 10.75 -7.67 3.93
C ALA A 49 10.79 -6.18 4.37
N PRO A 50 11.96 -5.53 4.38
CA PRO A 50 12.06 -4.11 4.72
C PRO A 50 11.42 -3.17 3.68
N ASN A 51 11.32 -3.60 2.42
CA ASN A 51 10.60 -2.92 1.34
C ASN A 51 10.22 -3.88 0.21
N GLU A 52 9.43 -3.40 -0.76
CA GLU A 52 8.88 -4.20 -1.85
C GLU A 52 9.96 -4.68 -2.84
N LYS A 53 11.03 -3.90 -3.05
CA LYS A 53 12.17 -4.32 -3.88
C LYS A 53 12.81 -5.57 -3.32
N VAL A 54 13.14 -5.57 -2.03
CA VAL A 54 13.73 -6.73 -1.34
C VAL A 54 12.75 -7.91 -1.33
N ALA A 55 11.46 -7.68 -1.10
CA ALA A 55 10.43 -8.71 -1.15
C ALA A 55 10.38 -9.40 -2.52
N MET A 56 10.39 -8.61 -3.59
CA MET A 56 10.38 -9.12 -4.97
C MET A 56 11.64 -9.91 -5.29
N GLU A 57 12.81 -9.41 -4.89
CA GLU A 57 14.09 -10.09 -5.09
C GLU A 57 14.16 -11.42 -4.32
N THR A 58 13.63 -11.45 -3.09
CA THR A 58 13.54 -12.69 -2.29
C THR A 58 12.66 -13.73 -2.97
N ALA A 59 11.47 -13.33 -3.43
CA ALA A 59 10.57 -14.23 -4.15
C ALA A 59 11.17 -14.72 -5.46
N LEU A 60 11.84 -13.86 -6.22
CA LEU A 60 12.52 -14.24 -7.46
C LEU A 60 13.67 -15.23 -7.19
N GLY A 61 14.47 -14.98 -6.13
CA GLY A 61 15.52 -15.90 -5.70
C GLY A 61 14.97 -17.29 -5.34
N ALA A 62 13.85 -17.35 -4.63
CA ALA A 62 13.17 -18.60 -4.30
C ALA A 62 12.66 -19.33 -5.55
N SER A 63 12.08 -18.59 -6.51
CA SER A 63 11.66 -19.14 -7.80
C SER A 63 12.84 -19.74 -8.58
N ILE A 64 13.95 -19.02 -8.68
CA ILE A 64 15.19 -19.50 -9.33
C ILE A 64 15.70 -20.77 -8.66
N ALA A 65 15.63 -20.84 -7.33
CA ALA A 65 16.00 -22.04 -6.55
C ALA A 65 15.04 -23.22 -6.71
N GLY A 66 13.93 -23.06 -7.43
CA GLY A 66 13.00 -24.15 -7.76
C GLY A 66 11.77 -24.27 -6.85
N ALA A 67 11.47 -23.23 -6.05
CA ALA A 67 10.29 -23.19 -5.22
C ALA A 67 9.23 -22.24 -5.79
N ARG A 68 7.94 -22.64 -5.82
CA ARG A 68 6.85 -21.69 -6.06
C ARG A 68 6.89 -20.58 -5.02
N SER A 69 6.86 -19.33 -5.45
CA SER A 69 7.07 -18.15 -4.61
C SER A 69 6.08 -17.04 -4.90
N PHE A 70 5.89 -16.18 -3.91
CA PHE A 70 4.93 -15.09 -3.97
C PHE A 70 5.53 -13.79 -3.40
N CYS A 71 5.13 -12.66 -4.00
CA CYS A 71 5.38 -11.33 -3.49
C CYS A 71 4.09 -10.49 -3.52
N GLY A 72 3.71 -9.89 -2.40
CA GLY A 72 2.51 -9.06 -2.28
C GLY A 72 2.83 -7.61 -1.98
N MET A 73 2.12 -6.69 -2.65
CA MET A 73 2.31 -5.25 -2.49
C MET A 73 1.11 -4.43 -2.94
N LYS A 74 1.07 -3.19 -2.51
CA LYS A 74 0.19 -2.15 -3.02
C LYS A 74 0.75 -1.56 -4.33
N HIS A 75 -0.08 -0.83 -5.12
CA HIS A 75 0.37 -0.21 -6.38
C HIS A 75 1.61 0.69 -6.21
N VAL A 76 1.68 1.51 -5.16
CA VAL A 76 2.88 2.33 -4.90
C VAL A 76 4.11 1.50 -4.55
N GLY A 77 3.92 0.30 -3.98
CA GLY A 77 4.99 -0.66 -3.75
C GLY A 77 5.54 -1.24 -5.06
N LEU A 78 4.69 -1.38 -6.08
CA LEU A 78 5.13 -1.80 -7.42
C LEU A 78 6.12 -0.81 -8.04
N ASN A 79 5.97 0.48 -7.74
CA ASN A 79 6.95 1.49 -8.15
C ASN A 79 8.33 1.22 -7.53
N VAL A 80 8.37 0.81 -6.26
CA VAL A 80 9.61 0.45 -5.55
C VAL A 80 10.21 -0.84 -6.10
N ALA A 81 9.37 -1.81 -6.46
CA ALA A 81 9.75 -3.11 -7.02
C ALA A 81 9.90 -3.11 -8.56
N ALA A 82 9.80 -1.96 -9.22
CA ALA A 82 9.82 -1.89 -10.69
C ALA A 82 11.11 -2.46 -11.30
N ASP A 83 12.27 -2.11 -10.75
CA ASP A 83 13.56 -2.59 -11.27
C ASP A 83 13.66 -4.14 -11.29
N PRO A 84 13.45 -4.87 -10.19
CA PRO A 84 13.40 -6.33 -10.25
C PRO A 84 12.24 -6.88 -11.09
N LEU A 85 11.08 -6.21 -11.17
CA LEU A 85 9.96 -6.63 -12.01
C LEU A 85 10.35 -6.66 -13.50
N TYR A 86 10.90 -5.55 -14.00
CA TYR A 86 11.29 -5.43 -15.40
C TYR A 86 12.39 -6.45 -15.77
N THR A 87 13.32 -6.68 -14.86
CA THR A 87 14.37 -7.67 -15.05
C THR A 87 13.81 -9.10 -14.98
N ALA A 88 12.89 -9.40 -14.07
CA ALA A 88 12.22 -10.70 -13.97
C ALA A 88 11.40 -11.04 -15.24
N GLY A 89 10.83 -10.04 -15.91
CA GLY A 89 10.22 -10.18 -17.22
C GLY A 89 11.18 -10.77 -18.27
N TYR A 90 12.47 -10.49 -18.17
CA TYR A 90 13.51 -11.02 -19.05
C TYR A 90 14.07 -12.36 -18.56
N THR A 91 14.45 -12.48 -17.30
CA THR A 91 15.04 -13.71 -16.74
C THR A 91 14.05 -14.87 -16.76
N GLY A 92 12.76 -14.57 -16.64
CA GLY A 92 11.76 -15.61 -16.40
C GLY A 92 11.95 -16.27 -15.02
N VAL A 93 11.45 -17.48 -14.89
CA VAL A 93 11.36 -18.24 -13.64
C VAL A 93 11.94 -19.64 -13.79
N ASN A 94 12.22 -20.33 -12.68
CA ASN A 94 12.44 -21.77 -12.67
C ASN A 94 11.16 -22.48 -12.15
N ALA A 95 10.75 -22.18 -10.94
CA ALA A 95 9.41 -22.52 -10.45
C ALA A 95 8.51 -21.29 -10.54
N GLY A 96 7.20 -21.49 -10.53
CA GLY A 96 6.21 -20.42 -10.70
C GLY A 96 6.37 -19.30 -9.67
N MET A 97 6.23 -18.06 -10.12
CA MET A 97 6.23 -16.86 -9.29
C MET A 97 4.97 -16.04 -9.56
N VAL A 98 4.25 -15.71 -8.49
CA VAL A 98 3.06 -14.86 -8.53
C VAL A 98 3.30 -13.58 -7.74
N ILE A 99 2.83 -12.47 -8.28
CA ILE A 99 2.93 -11.14 -7.68
C ILE A 99 1.51 -10.61 -7.49
N ALA A 100 1.09 -10.37 -6.24
CA ALA A 100 -0.14 -9.61 -6.00
C ALA A 100 0.15 -8.11 -6.02
N VAL A 101 -0.63 -7.38 -6.80
CA VAL A 101 -0.62 -5.92 -6.79
C VAL A 101 -2.04 -5.44 -6.53
N ALA A 102 -2.22 -4.68 -5.45
CA ALA A 102 -3.53 -4.15 -5.11
C ALA A 102 -3.60 -2.65 -5.41
N ASP A 103 -4.44 -2.31 -6.39
CA ASP A 103 -4.79 -0.95 -6.74
C ASP A 103 -5.90 -0.42 -5.81
N ASP A 104 -5.92 0.89 -5.59
CA ASP A 104 -6.83 1.55 -4.65
C ASP A 104 -7.63 2.65 -5.38
N GLN A 105 -8.60 2.21 -6.18
CA GLN A 105 -9.53 3.07 -6.89
C GLN A 105 -10.31 3.93 -5.89
N GLY A 106 -10.36 5.24 -6.13
CA GLY A 106 -10.97 6.20 -5.22
C GLY A 106 -10.09 6.62 -4.05
N MET A 107 -8.84 6.17 -3.99
CA MET A 107 -7.85 6.57 -2.98
C MET A 107 -8.32 6.40 -1.54
N HIS A 108 -8.93 5.26 -1.19
CA HIS A 108 -9.43 5.00 0.18
C HIS A 108 -8.32 5.05 1.23
N SER A 109 -7.08 4.66 0.85
CA SER A 109 -5.91 4.66 1.74
C SER A 109 -4.59 5.02 1.02
N SER A 110 -4.66 5.75 -0.09
CA SER A 110 -3.50 6.03 -0.95
C SER A 110 -3.26 7.52 -1.16
N GLN A 111 -2.02 7.90 -1.43
CA GLN A 111 -1.62 9.26 -1.75
C GLN A 111 -1.89 9.68 -3.21
N ASN A 112 -2.17 8.72 -4.08
CA ASN A 112 -2.54 8.93 -5.48
C ASN A 112 -3.29 7.71 -6.03
N GLU A 113 -3.95 7.85 -7.17
CA GLU A 113 -4.44 6.74 -7.98
C GLU A 113 -3.38 6.34 -9.01
N GLN A 114 -3.21 5.03 -9.19
CA GLN A 114 -2.31 4.46 -10.19
C GLN A 114 -2.96 3.22 -10.80
N ASP A 115 -2.70 2.99 -12.07
CA ASP A 115 -3.11 1.80 -12.78
C ASP A 115 -1.92 0.86 -12.99
N SER A 116 -1.86 -0.21 -12.24
CA SER A 116 -0.76 -1.17 -12.31
C SER A 116 -0.66 -1.93 -13.63
N ARG A 117 -1.71 -1.88 -14.48
CA ARG A 117 -1.69 -2.46 -15.83
C ARG A 117 -0.61 -1.84 -16.72
N HIS A 118 -0.27 -0.56 -16.51
CA HIS A 118 0.84 0.09 -17.22
C HIS A 118 2.19 -0.57 -16.91
N HIS A 119 2.43 -0.97 -15.67
CA HIS A 119 3.65 -1.71 -15.30
C HIS A 119 3.70 -3.09 -15.95
N ALA A 120 2.58 -3.81 -16.02
CA ALA A 120 2.49 -5.11 -16.67
C ALA A 120 2.81 -5.00 -18.17
N ILE A 121 2.22 -4.02 -18.86
CA ILE A 121 2.45 -3.75 -20.27
C ILE A 121 3.93 -3.42 -20.54
N ALA A 122 4.48 -2.48 -19.78
CA ALA A 122 5.84 -1.99 -19.99
C ALA A 122 6.92 -3.03 -19.62
N SER A 123 6.70 -3.85 -18.60
CA SER A 123 7.60 -4.94 -18.20
C SER A 123 7.45 -6.22 -19.00
N LYS A 124 6.43 -6.32 -19.88
CA LYS A 124 6.07 -7.55 -20.61
C LYS A 124 5.72 -8.72 -19.69
N VAL A 125 5.20 -8.43 -18.50
CA VAL A 125 4.77 -9.41 -17.51
C VAL A 125 3.27 -9.62 -17.62
N PRO A 126 2.78 -10.86 -17.77
CA PRO A 126 1.35 -11.13 -17.88
C PRO A 126 0.59 -10.76 -16.61
N MET A 127 -0.69 -10.35 -16.79
CA MET A 127 -1.53 -9.93 -15.66
C MET A 127 -2.93 -10.53 -15.74
N LEU A 128 -3.38 -11.07 -14.61
CA LEU A 128 -4.74 -11.55 -14.38
C LEU A 128 -5.46 -10.61 -13.40
N GLU A 129 -6.78 -10.52 -13.52
CA GLU A 129 -7.59 -9.68 -12.64
C GLU A 129 -8.88 -10.38 -12.21
N PRO A 130 -8.96 -10.87 -10.98
CA PRO A 130 -10.15 -11.50 -10.41
C PRO A 130 -11.24 -10.47 -10.09
N SER A 131 -12.50 -10.89 -10.10
CA SER A 131 -13.67 -10.07 -9.79
C SER A 131 -14.34 -10.39 -8.45
N ASP A 132 -13.97 -11.49 -7.81
CA ASP A 132 -14.50 -11.92 -6.52
C ASP A 132 -13.51 -12.86 -5.79
N SER A 133 -13.89 -13.28 -4.56
CA SER A 133 -13.01 -14.15 -3.74
C SER A 133 -12.77 -15.52 -4.37
N THR A 134 -13.75 -16.09 -5.11
CA THR A 134 -13.56 -17.37 -5.79
C THR A 134 -12.49 -17.24 -6.87
N GLU A 135 -12.58 -16.23 -7.70
CA GLU A 135 -11.58 -15.97 -8.72
C GLU A 135 -10.22 -15.59 -8.12
N CYS A 136 -10.17 -14.90 -6.97
CA CYS A 136 -8.90 -14.66 -6.27
C CYS A 136 -8.15 -15.97 -6.02
N LYS A 137 -8.84 -16.99 -5.51
CA LYS A 137 -8.23 -18.31 -5.27
C LYS A 137 -7.83 -19.02 -6.57
N GLU A 138 -8.76 -19.12 -7.52
CA GLU A 138 -8.54 -19.89 -8.74
C GLU A 138 -7.50 -19.24 -9.66
N PHE A 139 -7.52 -17.91 -9.79
CA PHE A 139 -6.55 -17.20 -10.64
C PHE A 139 -5.12 -17.30 -10.10
N VAL A 140 -4.95 -17.29 -8.77
CA VAL A 140 -3.62 -17.52 -8.16
C VAL A 140 -3.09 -18.92 -8.46
N LYS A 141 -3.93 -19.96 -8.34
CA LYS A 141 -3.54 -21.32 -8.66
C LYS A 141 -3.11 -21.43 -10.12
N LEU A 142 -3.93 -20.92 -11.01
CA LEU A 142 -3.65 -20.91 -12.44
C LEU A 142 -2.42 -20.06 -12.79
N ALA A 143 -2.23 -18.92 -12.11
CA ALA A 143 -1.08 -18.04 -12.33
C ALA A 143 0.26 -18.75 -12.10
N PHE A 144 0.36 -19.64 -11.12
CA PHE A 144 1.56 -20.48 -10.93
C PHE A 144 1.82 -21.42 -12.11
N GLU A 145 0.77 -22.08 -12.60
CA GLU A 145 0.87 -23.00 -13.75
C GLU A 145 1.26 -22.23 -15.03
N LEU A 146 0.63 -21.08 -15.25
CA LEU A 146 0.95 -20.22 -16.40
C LEU A 146 2.35 -19.61 -16.29
N SER A 147 2.77 -19.24 -15.08
CA SER A 147 4.13 -18.76 -14.83
C SER A 147 5.17 -19.79 -15.24
N GLU A 148 4.97 -21.03 -14.88
CA GLU A 148 5.85 -22.15 -15.27
C GLU A 148 5.77 -22.47 -16.76
N LYS A 149 4.57 -22.41 -17.36
CA LYS A 149 4.33 -22.69 -18.78
C LYS A 149 4.96 -21.64 -19.69
N PHE A 150 4.85 -20.37 -19.33
CA PHE A 150 5.29 -19.26 -20.18
C PHE A 150 6.66 -18.68 -19.76
N ASP A 151 7.30 -19.24 -18.76
CA ASP A 151 8.60 -18.76 -18.26
C ASP A 151 8.58 -17.24 -17.92
N ALA A 152 7.62 -16.85 -17.10
CA ALA A 152 7.46 -15.46 -16.63
C ALA A 152 6.83 -15.41 -15.23
N PRO A 153 7.14 -14.43 -14.39
CA PRO A 153 6.28 -14.14 -13.26
C PRO A 153 4.90 -13.73 -13.77
N PHE A 154 3.84 -13.95 -12.97
CA PHE A 154 2.48 -13.49 -13.28
C PHE A 154 2.01 -12.52 -12.21
N ILE A 155 1.48 -11.38 -12.64
CA ILE A 155 0.81 -10.43 -11.75
C ILE A 155 -0.66 -10.84 -11.62
N VAL A 156 -1.17 -10.86 -10.39
CA VAL A 156 -2.61 -10.91 -10.11
C VAL A 156 -2.98 -9.57 -9.48
N ARG A 157 -3.69 -8.77 -10.26
CA ARG A 157 -4.15 -7.43 -9.88
C ARG A 157 -5.44 -7.51 -9.10
N MET A 158 -5.52 -6.82 -7.98
CA MET A 158 -6.73 -6.72 -7.17
C MET A 158 -7.12 -5.26 -6.97
N SER A 159 -8.39 -5.01 -6.71
CA SER A 159 -8.89 -3.73 -6.22
C SER A 159 -9.18 -3.80 -4.72
N THR A 160 -9.27 -2.65 -4.05
CA THR A 160 -9.70 -2.57 -2.65
C THR A 160 -11.02 -3.30 -2.43
N ARG A 161 -11.98 -3.20 -3.37
CA ARG A 161 -13.28 -3.85 -3.26
C ARG A 161 -13.19 -5.36 -3.33
N VAL A 162 -12.42 -5.91 -4.27
CA VAL A 162 -12.22 -7.36 -4.37
C VAL A 162 -11.45 -7.88 -3.16
N ALA A 163 -10.43 -7.17 -2.70
CA ALA A 163 -9.63 -7.55 -1.54
C ALA A 163 -10.47 -7.74 -0.26
N HIS A 164 -11.45 -6.86 -0.04
CA HIS A 164 -12.25 -6.79 1.18
C HIS A 164 -13.73 -7.21 1.02
N SER A 165 -14.18 -7.62 -0.17
CA SER A 165 -15.49 -8.25 -0.34
C SER A 165 -15.44 -9.73 0.04
N GLN A 166 -16.62 -10.30 0.34
CA GLN A 166 -16.74 -11.70 0.74
C GLN A 166 -17.60 -12.49 -0.25
N SER A 167 -17.16 -13.68 -0.60
CA SER A 167 -17.95 -14.67 -1.30
C SER A 167 -17.68 -16.09 -0.79
N ILE A 168 -18.50 -17.05 -1.21
CA ILE A 168 -18.36 -18.45 -0.81
C ILE A 168 -17.28 -19.09 -1.68
N VAL A 169 -16.20 -19.55 -1.05
CA VAL A 169 -15.05 -20.17 -1.71
C VAL A 169 -15.02 -21.66 -1.39
N GLU A 170 -14.82 -22.50 -2.40
CA GLU A 170 -14.59 -23.93 -2.23
C GLU A 170 -13.11 -24.19 -1.94
N MET A 171 -12.84 -24.88 -0.82
CA MET A 171 -11.47 -25.17 -0.37
C MET A 171 -11.06 -26.56 -0.86
N GLU A 172 -9.83 -26.67 -1.35
CA GLU A 172 -9.20 -27.89 -1.83
C GLU A 172 -7.96 -28.24 -1.00
N ASP A 173 -7.38 -29.40 -1.23
CA ASP A 173 -6.16 -29.82 -0.56
C ASP A 173 -4.94 -29.14 -1.20
N ARG A 174 -3.87 -28.99 -0.41
CA ARG A 174 -2.60 -28.47 -0.86
C ARG A 174 -1.95 -29.42 -1.87
N GLN A 175 -1.41 -28.87 -2.94
CA GLN A 175 -0.51 -29.60 -3.84
C GLN A 175 0.87 -29.74 -3.19
N GLU A 176 1.29 -30.97 -2.91
CA GLU A 176 2.62 -31.24 -2.39
C GLU A 176 3.63 -31.31 -3.54
N LEU A 177 4.27 -30.16 -3.80
CA LEU A 177 5.26 -30.01 -4.86
C LEU A 177 6.69 -30.07 -4.29
N GLY A 178 7.53 -30.92 -4.89
CA GLY A 178 8.97 -30.89 -4.64
C GLY A 178 9.63 -29.63 -5.22
N LEU A 179 10.88 -29.37 -4.82
CA LEU A 179 11.68 -28.33 -5.46
C LEU A 179 12.04 -28.78 -6.89
N LYS A 180 11.87 -27.88 -7.86
CA LYS A 180 12.43 -28.07 -9.20
C LYS A 180 13.96 -28.06 -9.14
N PRO A 181 14.67 -28.90 -9.91
CA PRO A 181 16.13 -28.87 -9.94
C PRO A 181 16.64 -27.48 -10.32
N TYR A 182 17.67 -27.02 -9.62
CA TYR A 182 18.41 -25.82 -10.00
C TYR A 182 19.47 -26.19 -11.03
N GLU A 183 19.43 -25.55 -12.18
CA GLU A 183 20.45 -25.66 -13.22
C GLU A 183 21.15 -24.32 -13.42
N LYS A 184 22.48 -24.36 -13.43
CA LYS A 184 23.27 -23.15 -13.70
C LYS A 184 23.13 -22.74 -15.17
N THR A 185 22.30 -21.74 -15.43
CA THR A 185 22.02 -21.24 -16.78
C THR A 185 22.29 -19.72 -16.88
N PRO A 186 23.56 -19.29 -16.95
CA PRO A 186 23.91 -17.87 -16.98
C PRO A 186 23.23 -17.09 -18.12
N GLN A 187 23.03 -17.70 -19.29
CA GLN A 187 22.38 -17.09 -20.44
C GLN A 187 20.92 -16.68 -20.16
N LYS A 188 20.28 -17.36 -19.20
CA LYS A 188 18.91 -17.06 -18.76
C LYS A 188 18.87 -16.05 -17.60
N PHE A 189 19.73 -16.21 -16.59
CA PHE A 189 19.60 -15.50 -15.32
C PHE A 189 20.61 -14.36 -15.12
N VAL A 190 21.60 -14.20 -16.00
CA VAL A 190 22.56 -13.11 -15.93
C VAL A 190 22.27 -12.07 -17.01
N MET A 191 21.68 -10.95 -16.62
CA MET A 191 21.24 -9.90 -17.55
C MET A 191 22.37 -8.96 -17.97
N MET A 192 23.46 -9.52 -18.50
CA MET A 192 24.46 -8.73 -19.22
C MET A 192 23.99 -8.49 -20.67
N PRO A 193 24.41 -7.41 -21.36
CA PRO A 193 23.90 -7.03 -22.67
C PRO A 193 23.88 -8.16 -23.72
N ALA A 194 24.91 -9.01 -23.73
CA ALA A 194 25.00 -10.12 -24.68
C ALA A 194 23.89 -11.17 -24.48
N TYR A 195 23.52 -11.47 -23.24
CA TYR A 195 22.45 -12.42 -22.94
C TYR A 195 21.08 -11.77 -23.01
N ALA A 196 20.96 -10.54 -22.55
CA ALA A 196 19.70 -9.78 -22.56
C ALA A 196 19.12 -9.61 -23.97
N LYS A 197 19.96 -9.45 -25.01
CA LYS A 197 19.51 -9.40 -26.40
C LYS A 197 18.79 -10.68 -26.84
N GLY A 198 19.31 -11.85 -26.47
CA GLY A 198 18.66 -13.14 -26.74
C GLY A 198 17.37 -13.31 -25.94
N ARG A 199 17.38 -12.89 -24.66
CA ARG A 199 16.17 -12.91 -23.83
C ARG A 199 15.10 -11.96 -24.33
N HIS A 200 15.45 -10.82 -24.91
CA HIS A 200 14.47 -9.92 -25.51
C HIS A 200 13.70 -10.59 -26.65
N VAL A 201 14.39 -11.29 -27.55
CA VAL A 201 13.73 -12.07 -28.61
C VAL A 201 12.75 -13.10 -28.02
N PHE A 202 13.19 -13.83 -26.99
CA PHE A 202 12.33 -14.78 -26.28
C PHE A 202 11.09 -14.11 -25.66
N VAL A 203 11.25 -12.93 -25.05
CA VAL A 203 10.14 -12.16 -24.45
C VAL A 203 9.10 -11.78 -25.50
N GLU A 204 9.52 -11.33 -26.68
CA GLU A 204 8.59 -10.96 -27.76
C GLU A 204 7.86 -12.19 -28.34
N GLU A 205 8.54 -13.32 -28.50
CA GLU A 205 7.92 -14.58 -28.90
C GLU A 205 6.94 -15.11 -27.85
N ARG A 206 7.30 -15.01 -26.58
CA ARG A 206 6.41 -15.34 -25.44
C ARG A 206 5.16 -14.47 -25.44
N THR A 207 5.30 -13.18 -25.70
CA THR A 207 4.17 -12.24 -25.75
C THR A 207 3.16 -12.66 -26.81
N LYS A 208 3.61 -13.09 -28.00
CA LYS A 208 2.72 -13.63 -29.05
C LYS A 208 1.94 -14.86 -28.58
N LYS A 209 2.64 -15.81 -27.95
CA LYS A 209 1.99 -17.02 -27.40
C LYS A 209 1.00 -16.68 -26.26
N LEU A 210 1.26 -15.64 -25.49
CA LEU A 210 0.35 -15.18 -24.47
C LEU A 210 -0.90 -14.52 -25.06
N ILE A 211 -0.79 -13.78 -26.18
CA ILE A 211 -1.94 -13.25 -26.92
C ILE A 211 -2.78 -14.42 -27.45
N GLU A 212 -2.16 -15.41 -28.08
CA GLU A 212 -2.87 -16.63 -28.54
C GLU A 212 -3.58 -17.34 -27.38
N TYR A 213 -2.97 -17.43 -26.21
CA TYR A 213 -3.59 -17.98 -25.00
C TYR A 213 -4.77 -17.13 -24.52
N ALA A 214 -4.64 -15.80 -24.56
CA ALA A 214 -5.71 -14.88 -24.15
C ALA A 214 -6.98 -15.04 -25.00
N GLU A 215 -6.86 -15.46 -26.29
CA GLU A 215 -8.01 -15.69 -27.18
C GLU A 215 -8.91 -16.86 -26.72
N THR A 216 -8.34 -17.84 -26.03
CA THR A 216 -9.03 -19.11 -25.73
C THR A 216 -9.11 -19.45 -24.26
N THR A 217 -8.48 -18.66 -23.42
CA THR A 217 -8.49 -18.91 -21.97
C THR A 217 -9.89 -18.81 -21.37
N PRO A 218 -10.29 -19.73 -20.45
CA PRO A 218 -11.58 -19.65 -19.76
C PRO A 218 -11.68 -18.46 -18.80
N LEU A 219 -10.57 -17.73 -18.55
CA LEU A 219 -10.56 -16.49 -17.76
C LEU A 219 -11.33 -15.37 -18.47
N ASN A 220 -11.31 -15.38 -19.83
CA ASN A 220 -12.04 -14.42 -20.66
C ASN A 220 -13.38 -15.05 -21.05
N ARG A 221 -14.49 -14.55 -20.48
CA ARG A 221 -15.82 -15.15 -20.64
C ARG A 221 -16.73 -14.26 -21.46
N VAL A 222 -17.39 -14.87 -22.43
CA VAL A 222 -18.47 -14.23 -23.21
C VAL A 222 -19.82 -14.70 -22.66
N GLU A 223 -20.62 -13.77 -22.19
CA GLU A 223 -21.98 -14.02 -21.66
C GLU A 223 -22.99 -13.32 -22.59
N ILE A 224 -23.66 -14.08 -23.41
CA ILE A 224 -24.65 -13.56 -24.35
C ILE A 224 -26.02 -13.55 -23.70
N SER A 225 -26.75 -12.44 -23.86
CA SER A 225 -28.15 -12.31 -23.52
C SER A 225 -28.98 -12.05 -24.77
N ASP A 226 -30.08 -12.81 -24.95
CA ASP A 226 -31.00 -12.62 -26.06
C ASP A 226 -31.80 -11.30 -25.94
N LYS A 227 -31.74 -10.67 -24.79
CA LYS A 227 -32.40 -9.37 -24.50
C LYS A 227 -31.42 -8.19 -24.57
N ALA A 228 -30.15 -8.44 -24.90
CA ALA A 228 -29.14 -7.40 -24.90
C ALA A 228 -29.38 -6.36 -25.98
N GLU A 229 -29.43 -5.11 -25.59
CA GLU A 229 -29.51 -3.95 -26.49
C GLU A 229 -28.11 -3.53 -26.97
N PHE A 230 -27.05 -3.86 -26.20
CA PHE A 230 -25.66 -3.49 -26.47
C PHE A 230 -24.69 -4.50 -25.83
N GLY A 231 -23.42 -4.42 -26.26
CA GLY A 231 -22.33 -5.18 -25.64
C GLY A 231 -21.61 -4.40 -24.56
N VAL A 232 -21.05 -5.10 -23.58
CA VAL A 232 -20.16 -4.54 -22.55
C VAL A 232 -18.88 -5.34 -22.48
N ILE A 233 -17.74 -4.66 -22.51
CA ILE A 233 -16.42 -5.25 -22.20
C ILE A 233 -15.97 -4.71 -20.85
N THR A 234 -15.60 -5.59 -19.93
CA THR A 234 -15.28 -5.20 -18.54
C THR A 234 -14.29 -6.17 -17.87
N ASN A 235 -13.77 -5.80 -16.72
CA ASN A 235 -12.79 -6.57 -15.93
C ASN A 235 -12.96 -6.32 -14.42
N GLY A 236 -12.31 -7.12 -13.61
CA GLY A 236 -12.17 -6.92 -12.15
C GLY A 236 -13.49 -6.65 -11.43
N ALA A 237 -13.46 -5.71 -10.48
CA ALA A 237 -14.64 -5.32 -9.69
C ALA A 237 -15.77 -4.76 -10.55
N ALA A 238 -15.45 -4.02 -11.62
CA ALA A 238 -16.43 -3.43 -12.52
C ALA A 238 -17.38 -4.48 -13.15
N TYR A 239 -16.90 -5.73 -13.35
CA TYR A 239 -17.75 -6.82 -13.83
C TYR A 239 -18.96 -7.08 -12.91
N GLN A 240 -18.76 -7.12 -11.60
CA GLN A 240 -19.84 -7.36 -10.64
C GLN A 240 -20.87 -6.22 -10.68
N TYR A 241 -20.38 -4.98 -10.78
CA TYR A 241 -21.24 -3.80 -10.88
C TYR A 241 -22.04 -3.76 -12.19
N VAL A 242 -21.42 -4.18 -13.30
CA VAL A 242 -22.08 -4.34 -14.61
C VAL A 242 -23.22 -5.35 -14.52
N LYS A 243 -22.96 -6.53 -13.93
CA LYS A 243 -23.96 -7.59 -13.77
C LYS A 243 -25.15 -7.13 -12.93
N GLU A 244 -24.90 -6.41 -11.84
CA GLU A 244 -25.96 -5.87 -10.98
C GLU A 244 -26.75 -4.74 -11.66
N ALA A 245 -26.07 -3.84 -12.36
CA ALA A 245 -26.71 -2.67 -12.96
C ALA A 245 -27.54 -3.03 -14.20
N LEU A 246 -27.02 -3.90 -15.06
CA LEU A 246 -27.56 -4.12 -16.40
C LEU A 246 -28.33 -5.45 -16.55
N GLY A 247 -28.03 -6.46 -15.73
CA GLY A 247 -28.67 -7.77 -15.81
C GLY A 247 -28.67 -8.35 -17.23
N ASP A 248 -29.86 -8.65 -17.75
CA ASP A 248 -30.07 -9.21 -19.10
C ASP A 248 -30.05 -8.14 -20.22
N LYS A 249 -30.02 -6.85 -19.91
CA LYS A 249 -30.05 -5.75 -20.89
C LYS A 249 -28.75 -5.64 -21.70
N ALA A 250 -27.67 -6.25 -21.22
CA ALA A 250 -26.38 -6.27 -21.87
C ALA A 250 -25.81 -7.68 -22.02
N SER A 251 -25.15 -7.95 -23.14
CA SER A 251 -24.19 -9.07 -23.22
C SER A 251 -22.83 -8.61 -22.73
N VAL A 252 -22.09 -9.48 -22.06
CA VAL A 252 -20.85 -9.11 -21.40
C VAL A 252 -19.69 -9.95 -21.89
N LEU A 253 -18.58 -9.30 -22.30
CA LEU A 253 -17.26 -9.90 -22.39
C LEU A 253 -16.49 -9.52 -21.13
N LYS A 254 -16.32 -10.48 -20.23
CA LYS A 254 -15.47 -10.33 -19.06
C LYS A 254 -14.04 -10.72 -19.39
N LEU A 255 -13.09 -9.83 -19.16
CA LEU A 255 -11.66 -10.07 -19.31
C LEU A 255 -11.03 -10.37 -17.95
N GLY A 256 -10.66 -11.63 -17.73
CA GLY A 256 -9.90 -12.06 -16.54
C GLY A 256 -8.40 -12.01 -16.76
N MET A 257 -7.94 -12.09 -18.01
CA MET A 257 -6.57 -11.80 -18.42
C MET A 257 -6.53 -10.41 -19.04
N VAL A 258 -5.88 -9.47 -18.36
CA VAL A 258 -5.86 -8.04 -18.72
C VAL A 258 -4.52 -7.57 -19.32
N ASN A 259 -3.51 -8.44 -19.33
CA ASN A 259 -2.27 -8.25 -20.09
C ASN A 259 -1.65 -9.62 -20.45
N PRO A 260 -1.39 -9.92 -21.74
CA PRO A 260 -1.92 -9.17 -22.88
C PRO A 260 -3.43 -9.38 -23.08
N LEU A 261 -4.07 -8.42 -23.77
CA LEU A 261 -5.48 -8.50 -24.12
C LEU A 261 -5.69 -9.34 -25.40
N PRO A 262 -6.82 -10.07 -25.54
CA PRO A 262 -7.16 -10.80 -26.75
C PRO A 262 -7.65 -9.84 -27.83
N GLU A 263 -7.17 -9.99 -29.06
CA GLU A 263 -7.56 -9.14 -30.19
C GLU A 263 -8.83 -9.64 -30.88
N LYS A 264 -8.78 -10.91 -31.34
CA LYS A 264 -9.88 -11.50 -32.10
C LYS A 264 -11.14 -11.70 -31.28
N LEU A 265 -11.01 -12.16 -30.04
CA LEU A 265 -12.15 -12.33 -29.13
C LEU A 265 -12.90 -11.02 -28.92
N ILE A 266 -12.18 -9.91 -28.75
CA ILE A 266 -12.75 -8.56 -28.61
C ILE A 266 -13.43 -8.13 -29.92
N GLN A 267 -12.77 -8.31 -31.08
CA GLN A 267 -13.35 -7.98 -32.39
C GLN A 267 -14.60 -8.79 -32.67
N ASP A 268 -14.56 -10.12 -32.48
CA ASP A 268 -15.69 -11.03 -32.72
C ASP A 268 -16.87 -10.74 -31.78
N PHE A 269 -16.62 -10.30 -30.55
CA PHE A 269 -17.65 -9.85 -29.63
C PHE A 269 -18.26 -8.52 -30.06
N ALA A 270 -17.41 -7.53 -30.34
CA ALA A 270 -17.86 -6.17 -30.68
C ALA A 270 -18.64 -6.11 -32.01
N ALA A 271 -18.31 -6.97 -32.96
CA ALA A 271 -19.01 -7.05 -34.26
C ALA A 271 -20.49 -7.47 -34.15
N LYS A 272 -20.92 -8.00 -33.00
CA LYS A 272 -22.31 -8.45 -32.77
C LYS A 272 -23.25 -7.30 -32.39
N TYR A 273 -22.72 -6.14 -32.03
CA TYR A 273 -23.48 -5.03 -31.48
C TYR A 273 -23.22 -3.74 -32.25
N GLU A 274 -24.24 -2.92 -32.39
CA GLU A 274 -24.10 -1.57 -32.94
C GLU A 274 -23.26 -0.68 -32.03
N GLN A 275 -23.44 -0.83 -30.69
CA GLN A 275 -22.70 -0.11 -29.69
C GLN A 275 -22.13 -1.07 -28.65
N VAL A 276 -20.85 -0.88 -28.29
CA VAL A 276 -20.17 -1.56 -27.17
C VAL A 276 -19.71 -0.54 -26.16
N TYR A 277 -19.91 -0.82 -24.87
CA TYR A 277 -19.39 -0.01 -23.80
C TYR A 277 -18.22 -0.70 -23.11
N VAL A 278 -17.11 0.02 -22.95
CA VAL A 278 -15.98 -0.46 -22.14
C VAL A 278 -16.13 0.14 -20.74
N ILE A 279 -16.34 -0.73 -19.75
CA ILE A 279 -16.53 -0.33 -18.36
C ILE A 279 -15.33 -0.87 -17.56
N GLU A 280 -14.38 -0.01 -17.33
CA GLU A 280 -13.15 -0.27 -16.58
C GLU A 280 -12.83 0.89 -15.65
N GLU A 281 -12.28 0.61 -14.48
CA GLU A 281 -11.84 1.63 -13.52
C GLU A 281 -10.42 2.11 -13.85
N LEU A 282 -10.03 3.29 -13.34
CA LEU A 282 -8.75 3.97 -13.59
C LEU A 282 -8.57 4.37 -15.06
N ASP A 283 -7.50 3.94 -15.73
CA ASP A 283 -7.20 4.34 -17.10
C ASP A 283 -7.95 3.54 -18.15
N GLY A 284 -8.05 4.07 -19.38
CA GLY A 284 -8.79 3.48 -20.50
C GLY A 284 -7.99 2.45 -21.29
N ILE A 285 -7.32 1.51 -20.63
CA ILE A 285 -6.40 0.56 -21.29
C ILE A 285 -7.14 -0.40 -22.23
N ILE A 286 -8.28 -0.93 -21.78
CA ILE A 286 -9.08 -1.83 -22.61
C ILE A 286 -9.73 -1.06 -23.76
N GLU A 287 -10.24 0.14 -23.49
CA GLU A 287 -10.82 1.02 -24.52
C GLU A 287 -9.81 1.39 -25.60
N GLU A 288 -8.60 1.81 -25.18
CA GLU A 288 -7.50 2.13 -26.11
C GLU A 288 -7.08 0.91 -26.93
N HIS A 289 -6.99 -0.27 -26.31
CA HIS A 289 -6.69 -1.51 -27.01
C HIS A 289 -7.76 -1.82 -28.07
N CYS A 290 -9.05 -1.71 -27.73
CA CYS A 290 -10.15 -1.90 -28.68
C CYS A 290 -9.99 -1.00 -29.90
N ARG A 291 -9.71 0.29 -29.70
CA ARG A 291 -9.49 1.24 -30.78
C ARG A 291 -8.26 0.89 -31.63
N ASN A 292 -7.17 0.49 -30.99
CA ASN A 292 -5.92 0.12 -31.68
C ASN A 292 -6.06 -1.10 -32.57
N ILE A 293 -6.93 -2.05 -32.22
CA ILE A 293 -7.22 -3.23 -33.04
C ILE A 293 -8.39 -3.01 -34.05
N GLY A 294 -8.84 -1.76 -34.21
CA GLY A 294 -9.82 -1.36 -35.19
C GLY A 294 -11.29 -1.50 -34.78
N VAL A 295 -11.59 -1.71 -33.51
CA VAL A 295 -12.95 -1.70 -32.98
C VAL A 295 -13.38 -0.26 -32.70
N ASN A 296 -14.21 0.32 -33.58
CA ASN A 296 -14.55 1.74 -33.54
C ASN A 296 -15.91 2.03 -32.90
N ASN A 297 -16.75 1.02 -32.66
CA ASN A 297 -18.07 1.16 -32.01
C ASN A 297 -18.00 1.07 -30.48
N VAL A 298 -16.87 1.42 -29.89
CA VAL A 298 -16.66 1.43 -28.44
C VAL A 298 -16.79 2.83 -27.84
N LYS A 299 -17.39 2.90 -26.67
CA LYS A 299 -17.43 4.07 -25.79
C LYS A 299 -17.06 3.64 -24.37
N GLY A 300 -16.26 4.43 -23.67
CA GLY A 300 -15.81 4.11 -22.33
C GLY A 300 -15.58 5.35 -21.48
N LYS A 301 -14.36 5.84 -21.39
CA LYS A 301 -13.97 6.94 -20.51
C LYS A 301 -14.68 8.27 -20.79
N GLU A 302 -15.11 8.52 -21.98
CA GLU A 302 -15.94 9.68 -22.33
C GLU A 302 -17.29 9.70 -21.59
N ILE A 303 -17.80 8.51 -21.17
CA ILE A 303 -19.07 8.35 -20.44
C ILE A 303 -18.80 8.23 -18.93
N PHE A 304 -17.85 7.37 -18.55
CA PHE A 304 -17.61 6.97 -17.16
C PHE A 304 -16.55 7.83 -16.45
N GLY A 305 -15.66 8.49 -17.20
CA GLY A 305 -14.57 9.31 -16.64
C GLY A 305 -13.42 8.47 -16.09
N TYR A 306 -12.48 9.15 -15.41
CA TYR A 306 -11.23 8.59 -14.90
C TYR A 306 -11.13 8.60 -13.38
N ILE A 307 -12.10 9.18 -12.67
CA ILE A 307 -11.99 9.44 -11.24
C ILE A 307 -12.89 8.51 -10.45
N GLY A 308 -12.30 7.80 -9.50
CA GLY A 308 -13.02 7.01 -8.52
C GLY A 308 -13.50 5.65 -9.03
N GLU A 309 -14.44 5.08 -8.30
CA GLU A 309 -15.03 3.78 -8.57
C GLU A 309 -16.26 3.92 -9.49
N LEU A 310 -16.62 2.81 -10.15
CA LEU A 310 -17.79 2.72 -11.02
C LEU A 310 -18.89 1.82 -10.42
N PRO A 311 -19.54 2.21 -9.30
CA PRO A 311 -20.58 1.39 -8.68
C PRO A 311 -21.78 1.23 -9.61
N GLN A 312 -22.59 0.20 -9.35
CA GLN A 312 -23.78 -0.14 -10.15
C GLN A 312 -24.75 1.03 -10.37
N SER A 313 -24.87 1.94 -9.40
CA SER A 313 -25.73 3.14 -9.52
C SER A 313 -25.25 4.11 -10.60
N VAL A 314 -23.92 4.30 -10.72
CA VAL A 314 -23.32 5.14 -11.77
C VAL A 314 -23.54 4.50 -13.14
N ILE A 315 -23.33 3.19 -13.26
CA ILE A 315 -23.52 2.46 -14.51
C ILE A 315 -24.99 2.54 -14.95
N ALA A 316 -25.95 2.27 -14.04
CA ALA A 316 -27.38 2.34 -14.32
C ALA A 316 -27.81 3.76 -14.72
N GLU A 317 -27.34 4.79 -14.04
CA GLU A 317 -27.64 6.18 -14.39
C GLU A 317 -27.11 6.54 -15.79
N LYS A 318 -25.86 6.16 -16.10
CA LYS A 318 -25.22 6.54 -17.36
C LYS A 318 -25.79 5.80 -18.57
N LEU A 319 -26.14 4.52 -18.44
CA LEU A 319 -26.57 3.70 -19.57
C LEU A 319 -28.07 3.52 -19.67
N LEU A 320 -28.78 3.52 -18.54
CA LEU A 320 -30.23 3.27 -18.50
C LEU A 320 -31.06 4.53 -18.15
N GLY A 321 -30.42 5.62 -17.75
CA GLY A 321 -31.08 6.82 -17.23
C GLY A 321 -31.75 6.60 -15.87
N GLU A 322 -31.47 5.47 -15.22
CA GLU A 322 -32.11 5.10 -13.94
C GLU A 322 -31.35 5.76 -12.77
N LYS A 323 -31.94 6.79 -12.18
CA LYS A 323 -31.43 7.39 -10.95
C LYS A 323 -31.98 6.64 -9.75
N LYS A 324 -31.06 6.00 -8.99
CA LYS A 324 -31.45 5.38 -7.73
C LYS A 324 -31.60 6.48 -6.67
N GLU A 325 -32.81 6.63 -6.14
CA GLU A 325 -33.04 7.48 -4.96
C GLU A 325 -32.44 6.78 -3.73
N PHE A 326 -31.47 7.42 -3.12
CA PHE A 326 -30.94 6.98 -1.82
C PHE A 326 -31.76 7.63 -0.72
N ALA A 327 -32.04 6.90 0.36
CA ALA A 327 -32.66 7.46 1.54
C ALA A 327 -31.83 8.67 2.01
N ALA A 328 -32.42 9.85 1.95
CA ALA A 328 -31.82 11.05 2.53
C ALA A 328 -31.81 10.87 4.05
N LEU A 329 -30.61 10.78 4.64
CA LEU A 329 -30.48 10.94 6.08
C LEU A 329 -30.71 12.40 6.42
N GLU A 330 -31.60 12.67 7.38
CA GLU A 330 -31.70 14.01 8.00
C GLU A 330 -30.35 14.31 8.68
N ASP A 331 -29.75 15.10 8.09
CA ASP A 331 -28.66 15.73 7.85
C ASP A 331 -27.61 16.31 8.73
N ASN A 332 -26.99 16.38 9.49
CA ASN A 332 -25.77 16.86 10.18
C ASN A 332 -24.91 15.75 10.75
N ILE A 333 -24.63 14.69 9.99
CA ILE A 333 -23.58 13.75 10.38
C ILE A 333 -22.24 14.48 10.26
N PRO A 334 -21.53 14.75 11.41
CA PRO A 334 -20.27 15.47 11.35
C PRO A 334 -19.22 14.65 10.61
N VAL A 335 -18.49 15.29 9.72
CA VAL A 335 -17.30 14.69 9.09
C VAL A 335 -16.34 14.24 10.18
N ARG A 336 -15.89 13.01 10.12
CA ARG A 336 -14.94 12.40 11.07
C ARG A 336 -13.63 12.06 10.36
N PRO A 337 -12.75 13.06 10.12
CA PRO A 337 -11.46 12.81 9.50
C PRO A 337 -10.61 11.90 10.38
N PRO A 338 -9.68 11.14 9.80
CA PRO A 338 -8.71 10.37 10.57
C PRO A 338 -7.93 11.31 11.51
N VAL A 339 -7.72 10.87 12.75
CA VAL A 339 -6.97 11.61 13.77
C VAL A 339 -5.98 10.69 14.47
N MET A 340 -4.90 11.24 15.01
CA MET A 340 -4.00 10.47 15.85
C MET A 340 -4.74 9.90 17.07
N CYS A 341 -4.45 8.67 17.44
CA CYS A 341 -5.06 7.97 18.58
C CYS A 341 -4.86 8.71 19.91
N PRO A 342 -5.74 8.51 20.92
CA PRO A 342 -5.43 8.91 22.29
C PRO A 342 -4.09 8.32 22.75
N GLY A 343 -3.23 9.15 23.34
CA GLY A 343 -1.89 8.72 23.76
C GLY A 343 -0.91 8.42 22.62
N CYS A 344 -1.21 8.82 21.37
CA CYS A 344 -0.27 8.64 20.27
C CYS A 344 1.08 9.32 20.57
N PRO A 345 2.22 8.58 20.48
CA PRO A 345 3.53 9.14 20.80
C PRO A 345 3.95 10.28 19.88
N HIS A 346 3.48 10.30 18.63
CA HIS A 346 3.85 11.35 17.66
C HIS A 346 3.29 12.74 18.01
N ARG A 347 2.22 12.80 18.80
CA ARG A 347 1.49 14.04 19.11
C ARG A 347 2.34 15.09 19.80
N GLY A 348 3.12 14.69 20.80
CA GLY A 348 3.99 15.61 21.54
C GLY A 348 5.05 16.25 20.68
N LEU A 349 5.68 15.46 19.80
CA LEU A 349 6.68 15.96 18.87
C LEU A 349 6.08 17.01 17.90
N PHE A 350 4.97 16.69 17.24
CA PHE A 350 4.34 17.65 16.31
C PHE A 350 3.83 18.90 16.97
N TYR A 351 3.40 18.80 18.23
CA TYR A 351 3.09 19.99 19.03
C TYR A 351 4.33 20.87 19.22
N CYS A 352 5.49 20.31 19.55
CA CYS A 352 6.75 21.03 19.68
C CYS A 352 7.21 21.66 18.34
N LEU A 353 7.17 20.90 17.25
CA LEU A 353 7.52 21.40 15.91
C LEU A 353 6.67 22.60 15.50
N LYS A 354 5.34 22.48 15.66
CA LYS A 354 4.43 23.62 15.43
C LYS A 354 4.75 24.83 16.29
N LYS A 355 5.00 24.60 17.58
CA LYS A 355 5.32 25.68 18.53
C LYS A 355 6.60 26.43 18.14
N LEU A 356 7.57 25.71 17.57
CA LEU A 356 8.84 26.26 17.11
C LEU A 356 8.74 26.94 15.74
N GLY A 357 7.69 26.67 14.97
CA GLY A 357 7.47 27.25 13.65
C GLY A 357 8.47 26.76 12.61
N VAL A 358 8.99 25.54 12.75
CA VAL A 358 9.94 24.93 11.81
C VAL A 358 9.21 24.38 10.59
N THR A 359 9.86 24.39 9.44
CA THR A 359 9.39 23.72 8.23
C THR A 359 9.68 22.22 8.33
N VAL A 360 8.69 21.39 8.04
CA VAL A 360 8.75 19.94 8.23
C VAL A 360 8.58 19.20 6.91
N SER A 361 9.65 18.57 6.45
CA SER A 361 9.60 17.57 5.39
C SER A 361 9.09 16.25 5.99
N GLY A 362 7.83 15.93 5.73
CA GLY A 362 7.14 14.76 6.26
C GLY A 362 7.28 13.52 5.37
N ASP A 363 6.89 12.38 5.95
CA ASP A 363 6.91 11.09 5.29
C ASP A 363 5.60 10.32 5.48
N ILE A 364 5.52 9.09 4.97
CA ILE A 364 4.32 8.26 4.97
C ILE A 364 4.26 7.37 6.22
N GLY A 365 3.20 7.51 7.00
CA GLY A 365 2.91 6.72 8.20
C GLY A 365 1.78 7.35 9.01
N CYS A 366 1.45 6.78 10.19
CA CYS A 366 0.46 7.38 11.11
C CYS A 366 0.76 8.85 11.43
N TYR A 367 2.02 9.21 11.42
CA TYR A 367 2.50 10.56 11.71
C TYR A 367 2.21 11.58 10.60
N THR A 368 1.86 11.15 9.37
CA THR A 368 1.36 12.05 8.32
C THR A 368 0.13 12.85 8.80
N LEU A 369 -0.63 12.29 9.77
CA LEU A 369 -1.72 13.00 10.43
C LEU A 369 -1.26 14.23 11.25
N GLY A 370 0.03 14.45 11.42
CA GLY A 370 0.59 15.71 11.93
C GLY A 370 0.31 16.92 11.03
N ALA A 371 -0.03 16.70 9.77
CA ALA A 371 -0.51 17.73 8.83
C ALA A 371 -1.92 18.22 9.17
N ALA A 372 -2.74 17.41 9.86
CA ALA A 372 -4.12 17.74 10.17
C ALA A 372 -4.24 18.72 11.35
N ALA A 373 -5.34 19.50 11.35
CA ALA A 373 -5.66 20.39 12.46
C ALA A 373 -5.88 19.58 13.78
N PRO A 374 -5.53 20.14 14.92
CA PRO A 374 -4.97 21.47 15.18
C PRO A 374 -3.43 21.52 15.10
N LEU A 375 -2.76 20.41 14.80
CA LEU A 375 -1.30 20.35 14.76
C LEU A 375 -0.75 21.16 13.57
N ASN A 376 -1.18 20.89 12.34
CA ASN A 376 -0.74 21.56 11.12
C ASN A 376 0.80 21.75 11.10
N ALA A 377 1.52 20.65 11.32
CA ALA A 377 2.96 20.69 11.60
C ALA A 377 3.79 19.95 10.53
N ILE A 378 3.21 19.62 9.39
CA ILE A 378 3.90 19.01 8.25
C ILE A 378 3.63 19.88 7.02
N ASP A 379 4.67 20.21 6.27
CA ASP A 379 4.59 21.07 5.10
C ASP A 379 4.59 20.28 3.78
N THR A 380 5.31 19.15 3.73
CA THR A 380 5.40 18.30 2.53
C THR A 380 5.33 16.82 2.86
N THR A 381 4.76 16.02 1.96
CA THR A 381 4.80 14.56 1.99
C THR A 381 4.76 14.05 0.55
N ILE A 382 5.71 13.19 0.15
CA ILE A 382 5.85 12.72 -1.23
C ILE A 382 5.67 11.20 -1.30
N CYS A 383 6.67 10.44 -0.86
CA CYS A 383 6.66 8.97 -0.81
C CYS A 383 7.53 8.48 0.34
N MET A 384 7.50 7.17 0.62
CA MET A 384 8.27 6.59 1.71
C MET A 384 9.78 6.84 1.55
N GLY A 385 10.39 7.45 2.58
CA GLY A 385 11.81 7.81 2.61
C GLY A 385 12.13 9.19 2.04
N ALA A 386 11.22 9.82 1.31
CA ALA A 386 11.45 11.08 0.63
C ALA A 386 11.64 12.28 1.57
N SER A 387 11.18 12.20 2.81
CA SER A 387 11.36 13.29 3.79
C SER A 387 12.83 13.67 3.96
N ILE A 388 13.70 12.67 4.08
CA ILE A 388 15.15 12.87 4.30
C ILE A 388 15.82 13.41 3.04
N SER A 389 15.60 12.76 1.88
CA SER A 389 16.19 13.20 0.62
C SER A 389 15.63 14.55 0.15
N GLY A 390 14.34 14.78 0.38
CA GLY A 390 13.68 16.05 0.07
C GLY A 390 14.20 17.19 0.93
N LEU A 391 14.41 16.97 2.24
CA LEU A 391 15.04 17.94 3.13
C LEU A 391 16.45 18.30 2.66
N HIS A 392 17.27 17.28 2.29
CA HIS A 392 18.60 17.53 1.75
C HIS A 392 18.55 18.45 0.52
N GLY A 393 17.69 18.15 -0.45
CA GLY A 393 17.50 18.98 -1.63
C GLY A 393 17.03 20.40 -1.31
N PHE A 394 16.08 20.51 -0.37
CA PHE A 394 15.55 21.80 0.10
C PHE A 394 16.65 22.67 0.72
N ASN A 395 17.47 22.09 1.61
CA ASN A 395 18.56 22.78 2.27
C ASN A 395 19.69 23.16 1.29
N LYS A 396 20.04 22.26 0.33
CA LYS A 396 21.01 22.63 -0.72
C LYS A 396 20.52 23.77 -1.63
N ALA A 397 19.21 23.88 -1.84
CA ALA A 397 18.64 24.96 -2.65
C ALA A 397 18.61 26.31 -1.91
N ARG A 398 18.31 26.30 -0.61
CA ARG A 398 18.12 27.54 0.19
C ARG A 398 19.33 27.89 1.06
N GLY A 399 20.27 26.97 1.28
CA GLY A 399 21.45 27.16 2.11
C GLY A 399 21.14 27.47 3.56
N ALA A 400 22.00 28.26 4.19
CA ALA A 400 21.92 28.62 5.61
C ALA A 400 20.56 29.22 6.05
N GLU A 401 19.78 29.79 5.14
CA GLU A 401 18.44 30.32 5.44
C GLU A 401 17.49 29.21 5.95
N SER A 402 17.66 27.98 5.45
CA SER A 402 16.77 26.85 5.79
C SER A 402 17.38 25.84 6.76
N GLU A 403 18.69 25.67 6.78
CA GLU A 403 19.38 24.60 7.52
C GLU A 403 19.07 24.60 9.02
N HIS A 404 18.86 25.77 9.62
CA HIS A 404 18.58 25.93 11.06
C HIS A 404 17.07 26.01 11.40
N ASN A 405 16.21 25.82 10.43
CA ASN A 405 14.76 26.02 10.57
C ASN A 405 13.92 24.92 9.87
N THR A 406 14.58 23.87 9.39
CA THR A 406 13.91 22.76 8.69
C THR A 406 14.29 21.42 9.28
N VAL A 407 13.32 20.48 9.32
CA VAL A 407 13.54 19.10 9.77
C VAL A 407 12.88 18.10 8.81
N ALA A 408 13.46 16.91 8.71
CA ALA A 408 12.75 15.76 8.18
C ALA A 408 12.14 14.95 9.32
N VAL A 409 10.92 14.43 9.16
CA VAL A 409 10.31 13.47 10.08
C VAL A 409 9.98 12.17 9.35
N ILE A 410 10.37 11.02 9.93
CA ILE A 410 10.21 9.69 9.34
C ILE A 410 9.96 8.65 10.43
N GLY A 411 9.07 7.68 10.19
CA GLY A 411 8.84 6.57 11.12
C GLY A 411 9.97 5.53 11.07
N ASP A 412 10.11 4.72 12.12
CA ASP A 412 11.09 3.64 12.24
C ASP A 412 11.01 2.64 11.07
N SER A 413 9.81 2.16 10.75
CA SER A 413 9.59 1.25 9.62
C SER A 413 9.92 1.91 8.27
N THR A 414 9.49 3.16 8.06
CA THR A 414 9.75 3.90 6.82
C THR A 414 11.23 4.26 6.69
N PHE A 415 11.93 4.49 7.80
CA PHE A 415 13.38 4.67 7.81
C PHE A 415 14.10 3.40 7.33
N MET A 416 13.67 2.23 7.80
CA MET A 416 14.20 0.94 7.32
C MET A 416 13.83 0.65 5.86
N HIS A 417 12.66 1.12 5.40
CA HIS A 417 12.20 0.93 4.03
C HIS A 417 13.08 1.66 3.01
N SER A 418 13.27 2.96 3.16
CA SER A 418 13.99 3.80 2.17
C SER A 418 14.75 4.98 2.80
N GLY A 419 14.53 5.28 4.09
CA GLY A 419 15.14 6.44 4.73
C GLY A 419 16.64 6.31 4.96
N MET A 420 17.15 5.09 5.17
CA MET A 420 18.57 4.85 5.39
C MET A 420 19.45 5.40 4.26
N THR A 421 19.07 5.16 3.01
CA THR A 421 19.81 5.64 1.84
C THR A 421 19.80 7.16 1.74
N GLY A 422 18.69 7.80 2.12
CA GLY A 422 18.61 9.25 2.25
C GLY A 422 19.54 9.82 3.31
N LEU A 423 19.67 9.13 4.46
CA LEU A 423 20.59 9.55 5.52
C LEU A 423 22.05 9.35 5.12
N VAL A 424 22.38 8.25 4.41
CA VAL A 424 23.71 8.05 3.80
C VAL A 424 24.04 9.21 2.85
N ASN A 425 23.08 9.65 2.02
CA ASN A 425 23.28 10.76 1.11
C ASN A 425 23.55 12.09 1.85
N ILE A 426 22.86 12.36 2.96
CA ILE A 426 23.10 13.51 3.83
C ILE A 426 24.53 13.47 4.39
N ALA A 427 24.94 12.33 4.97
CA ALA A 427 26.27 12.17 5.54
C ALA A 427 27.37 12.30 4.48
N TYR A 428 27.23 11.59 3.35
CA TYR A 428 28.20 11.58 2.26
C TYR A 428 28.43 12.97 1.64
N ASN A 429 27.37 13.76 1.52
CA ASN A 429 27.43 15.10 0.92
C ASN A 429 27.56 16.24 1.95
N ASN A 430 27.90 15.93 3.20
CA ASN A 430 28.09 16.91 4.27
C ASN A 430 26.95 17.96 4.30
N SER A 431 25.71 17.46 4.38
CA SER A 431 24.54 18.33 4.44
C SER A 431 24.21 18.67 5.88
N ASN A 432 24.10 19.95 6.18
CA ASN A 432 23.59 20.42 7.47
C ASN A 432 22.07 20.22 7.48
N SER A 433 21.61 19.10 8.03
CA SER A 433 20.19 18.72 8.04
C SER A 433 19.84 17.93 9.28
N THR A 434 18.73 18.29 9.93
CA THR A 434 18.22 17.59 11.12
C THR A 434 17.13 16.60 10.74
N VAL A 435 17.35 15.32 11.05
CA VAL A 435 16.39 14.23 10.80
C VAL A 435 15.80 13.74 12.12
N ILE A 436 14.48 13.59 12.19
CA ILE A 436 13.78 13.07 13.38
C ILE A 436 13.15 11.72 13.04
N ILE A 437 13.67 10.65 13.64
CA ILE A 437 13.13 9.29 13.49
C ILE A 437 12.09 9.07 14.60
N LEU A 438 10.87 8.75 14.20
CA LEU A 438 9.72 8.48 15.06
C LEU A 438 9.67 6.98 15.37
N ASP A 439 10.38 6.56 16.42
CA ASP A 439 10.42 5.16 16.84
C ASP A 439 9.23 4.84 17.75
N ASN A 440 8.19 4.24 17.16
CA ASN A 440 7.02 3.74 17.89
C ASN A 440 6.98 2.22 18.01
N SER A 441 8.07 1.54 17.65
CA SER A 441 8.29 0.10 17.78
C SER A 441 7.27 -0.76 17.02
N ILE A 442 6.68 -0.25 15.91
CA ILE A 442 5.73 -1.00 15.08
C ILE A 442 5.43 -0.29 13.76
N THR A 443 5.08 -1.03 12.73
CA THR A 443 4.48 -0.50 11.49
C THR A 443 2.98 -0.30 11.72
N GLY A 444 2.59 0.88 12.25
CA GLY A 444 1.25 1.08 12.81
C GLY A 444 0.12 1.27 11.81
N MET A 445 0.38 1.95 10.67
CA MET A 445 -0.66 2.39 9.73
C MET A 445 -1.40 1.22 9.05
N THR A 446 -0.71 0.15 8.75
CA THR A 446 -1.19 -0.99 7.97
C THR A 446 -1.73 -2.16 8.82
N GLY A 447 -1.77 -2.02 10.15
CA GLY A 447 -2.33 -3.03 11.05
C GLY A 447 -1.37 -3.55 12.13
N HIS A 448 -0.32 -2.81 12.46
CA HIS A 448 0.65 -3.16 13.51
C HIS A 448 1.57 -4.33 13.17
N GLN A 449 2.14 -4.35 11.96
CA GLN A 449 3.11 -5.36 11.53
C GLN A 449 4.48 -5.11 12.17
N GLN A 450 5.21 -6.23 12.38
CA GLN A 450 6.61 -6.18 12.80
C GLN A 450 7.49 -5.58 11.70
N ASN A 451 8.61 -4.97 12.10
CA ASN A 451 9.61 -4.41 11.18
C ASN A 451 11.02 -4.68 11.74
N PRO A 452 12.11 -4.41 11.01
CA PRO A 452 13.47 -4.74 11.45
C PRO A 452 13.91 -4.13 12.78
N THR A 453 13.21 -3.14 13.35
CA THR A 453 13.54 -2.52 14.64
C THR A 453 12.83 -3.17 15.82
N THR A 454 11.84 -4.05 15.59
CA THR A 454 10.94 -4.54 16.64
C THR A 454 11.44 -5.80 17.38
N GLY A 455 12.42 -6.53 16.81
CA GLY A 455 12.98 -7.75 17.40
C GLY A 455 12.10 -9.00 17.27
N LYS A 456 11.11 -8.98 16.38
CA LYS A 456 10.23 -10.12 16.05
C LYS A 456 10.01 -10.23 14.56
N ASN A 457 9.89 -11.46 14.07
CA ASN A 457 9.51 -11.74 12.69
C ASN A 457 7.97 -11.71 12.50
N LEU A 458 7.49 -11.98 11.27
CA LEU A 458 6.05 -12.04 10.93
C LEU A 458 5.26 -13.03 11.81
N LYS A 459 5.82 -14.20 12.08
CA LYS A 459 5.18 -15.25 12.91
C LYS A 459 5.26 -14.97 14.42
N GLY A 460 5.96 -13.88 14.82
CA GLY A 460 6.11 -13.46 16.22
C GLY A 460 7.32 -14.05 16.93
N ASP A 461 8.15 -14.83 16.24
CA ASP A 461 9.36 -15.40 16.79
C ASP A 461 10.43 -14.32 17.04
N PRO A 462 11.33 -14.52 17.99
CA PRO A 462 12.46 -13.63 18.21
C PRO A 462 13.31 -13.48 16.95
N ALA A 463 13.65 -12.24 16.60
CA ALA A 463 14.51 -11.89 15.49
C ALA A 463 15.52 -10.80 15.90
N ALA A 464 16.56 -10.60 15.09
CA ALA A 464 17.50 -9.50 15.30
C ALA A 464 16.77 -8.15 15.20
N ALA A 465 17.04 -7.26 16.16
CA ALA A 465 16.54 -5.90 16.14
C ALA A 465 17.65 -4.94 15.69
N VAL A 466 17.35 -4.09 14.73
CA VAL A 466 18.28 -3.03 14.32
C VAL A 466 18.29 -1.94 15.39
N ASN A 467 19.47 -1.63 15.91
CA ASN A 467 19.68 -0.49 16.79
C ASN A 467 19.80 0.79 15.96
N LEU A 468 18.79 1.65 16.00
CA LEU A 468 18.73 2.88 15.21
C LEU A 468 19.86 3.87 15.58
N GLU A 469 20.26 3.95 16.84
CA GLU A 469 21.35 4.85 17.30
C GLU A 469 22.70 4.43 16.71
N GLU A 470 23.01 3.14 16.81
CA GLU A 470 24.24 2.59 16.27
C GLU A 470 24.25 2.65 14.74
N LEU A 471 23.14 2.37 14.09
CA LEU A 471 23.00 2.48 12.64
C LEU A 471 23.25 3.92 12.16
N CYS A 472 22.64 4.92 12.77
CA CYS A 472 22.86 6.32 12.40
C CYS A 472 24.33 6.74 12.59
N LYS A 473 24.97 6.30 13.68
CA LYS A 473 26.41 6.54 13.92
C LYS A 473 27.29 5.83 12.88
N ALA A 474 26.96 4.59 12.52
CA ALA A 474 27.69 3.83 11.50
C ALA A 474 27.59 4.45 10.11
N ILE A 475 26.47 5.12 9.80
CA ILE A 475 26.29 5.91 8.57
C ILE A 475 27.19 7.17 8.55
N GLY A 476 27.66 7.61 9.71
CA GLY A 476 28.56 8.78 9.82
C GLY A 476 27.94 9.99 10.54
N ILE A 477 26.74 9.85 11.10
CA ILE A 477 26.12 10.93 11.88
C ILE A 477 26.73 10.97 13.27
N LYS A 478 27.37 12.07 13.62
CA LYS A 478 28.02 12.24 14.93
C LYS A 478 27.04 12.62 16.03
N ARG A 479 26.01 13.40 15.68
CA ARG A 479 25.01 13.92 16.60
C ARG A 479 23.76 13.03 16.52
N VAL A 480 23.65 12.08 17.45
CA VAL A 480 22.49 11.18 17.57
C VAL A 480 21.94 11.28 18.99
N ARG A 481 20.69 11.70 19.12
CA ARG A 481 20.03 11.92 20.41
C ARG A 481 18.71 11.17 20.49
N VAL A 482 18.39 10.62 21.65
CA VAL A 482 17.09 9.99 21.92
C VAL A 482 16.27 10.91 22.82
N THR A 483 14.98 11.09 22.51
CA THR A 483 14.03 11.86 23.31
C THR A 483 12.74 11.09 23.53
N ASP A 484 12.05 11.39 24.65
CA ASP A 484 10.70 10.89 24.89
C ASP A 484 9.66 11.96 24.51
N PRO A 485 8.84 11.74 23.47
CA PRO A 485 7.88 12.75 23.00
C PRO A 485 6.76 13.09 23.98
N TYR A 486 6.64 12.37 25.10
CA TYR A 486 5.73 12.76 26.18
C TYR A 486 6.32 13.85 27.08
N LYS A 487 7.63 14.06 27.06
CA LYS A 487 8.34 15.12 27.76
C LYS A 487 8.54 16.31 26.83
N LEU A 488 7.55 17.19 26.76
CA LEU A 488 7.51 18.27 25.77
C LEU A 488 8.69 19.25 25.91
N ALA A 489 9.06 19.62 27.13
CA ALA A 489 10.17 20.55 27.35
C ALA A 489 11.52 19.97 26.91
N GLU A 490 11.77 18.68 27.18
CA GLU A 490 12.97 17.96 26.76
C GLU A 490 13.04 17.82 25.23
N THR A 491 11.90 17.46 24.61
CA THR A 491 11.78 17.33 23.15
C THR A 491 12.01 18.68 22.45
N GLU A 492 11.41 19.75 22.95
CA GLU A 492 11.60 21.11 22.40
C GLU A 492 13.06 21.58 22.52
N ALA A 493 13.71 21.31 23.66
CA ALA A 493 15.11 21.67 23.87
C ALA A 493 16.03 20.90 22.91
N ALA A 494 15.79 19.58 22.74
CA ALA A 494 16.56 18.76 21.80
C ALA A 494 16.42 19.27 20.35
N ILE A 495 15.22 19.61 19.89
CA ILE A 495 15.01 20.15 18.55
C ILE A 495 15.77 21.47 18.35
N LYS A 496 15.70 22.40 19.32
CA LYS A 496 16.43 23.68 19.25
C LYS A 496 17.93 23.50 19.18
N GLU A 497 18.46 22.58 19.98
CA GLU A 497 19.92 22.33 20.05
C GLU A 497 20.44 21.70 18.75
N GLU A 498 19.70 20.74 18.19
CA GLU A 498 20.11 20.09 16.94
C GLU A 498 19.95 21.02 15.72
N LEU A 499 18.93 21.85 15.69
CA LEU A 499 18.75 22.88 14.66
C LEU A 499 19.83 23.99 14.71
N ALA A 500 20.42 24.25 15.87
CA ALA A 500 21.47 25.24 16.03
C ALA A 500 22.87 24.69 15.65
N ALA A 501 22.99 23.41 15.36
CA ALA A 501 24.27 22.79 15.00
C ALA A 501 24.59 23.00 13.51
N ASP A 502 25.88 23.14 13.19
CA ASP A 502 26.40 23.30 11.82
C ASP A 502 26.82 21.96 11.19
N GLU A 503 26.15 20.90 11.55
CA GLU A 503 26.38 19.54 11.02
C GLU A 503 25.11 18.71 11.03
N ALA A 504 25.11 17.61 10.26
CA ALA A 504 23.99 16.67 10.23
C ALA A 504 23.70 16.08 11.61
N SER A 505 22.42 16.01 11.96
CA SER A 505 21.98 15.46 13.24
C SER A 505 20.76 14.55 13.11
N VAL A 506 20.62 13.61 14.04
CA VAL A 506 19.47 12.72 14.16
C VAL A 506 18.90 12.78 15.57
N ILE A 507 17.60 13.04 15.66
CA ILE A 507 16.82 12.89 16.89
C ILE A 507 15.95 11.63 16.76
N ILE A 508 16.06 10.68 17.68
CA ILE A 508 15.19 9.52 17.75
C ILE A 508 14.11 9.81 18.80
N SER A 509 12.91 10.12 18.34
CA SER A 509 11.73 10.33 19.18
C SER A 509 11.12 8.97 19.53
N ARG A 510 11.52 8.39 20.66
CA ARG A 510 11.25 7.00 21.02
C ARG A 510 10.18 6.87 22.08
N ARG A 511 9.09 6.23 21.70
CA ARG A 511 8.06 5.73 22.63
C ARG A 511 7.16 4.73 21.90
N PRO A 512 6.90 3.53 22.49
CA PRO A 512 6.03 2.53 21.87
C PRO A 512 4.64 3.07 21.55
N CYS A 513 4.04 2.59 20.45
CA CYS A 513 2.67 2.89 20.08
C CYS A 513 1.71 2.55 21.24
N ALA A 514 0.84 3.49 21.58
CA ALA A 514 -0.10 3.32 22.72
C ALA A 514 -1.09 2.15 22.52
N LEU A 515 -1.28 1.66 21.29
CA LEU A 515 -2.19 0.55 20.98
C LEU A 515 -1.54 -0.84 21.09
N LEU A 516 -0.24 -0.91 21.37
CA LEU A 516 0.43 -2.20 21.54
C LEU A 516 -0.03 -2.89 22.82
N LYS A 517 -0.37 -4.17 22.74
CA LYS A 517 -0.96 -4.96 23.83
C LYS A 517 -0.12 -5.00 25.11
N TYR A 518 1.20 -4.84 25.00
CA TYR A 518 2.10 -4.84 26.16
C TYR A 518 2.27 -3.44 26.81
N VAL A 519 1.78 -2.38 26.16
CA VAL A 519 1.84 -1.02 26.71
C VAL A 519 0.77 -0.86 27.78
N LYS A 520 1.19 -0.62 29.00
CA LYS A 520 0.28 -0.38 30.14
C LYS A 520 -0.14 1.08 30.16
N HIS A 521 -1.45 1.31 30.20
CA HIS A 521 -2.01 2.65 30.34
C HIS A 521 -2.08 3.06 31.83
N ASN A 522 -1.87 4.35 32.09
CA ASN A 522 -2.14 4.90 33.40
C ASN A 522 -3.65 5.20 33.55
N PRO A 523 -4.14 5.40 34.76
CA PRO A 523 -5.52 5.86 34.99
C PRO A 523 -5.80 7.15 34.22
N PRO A 524 -7.02 7.30 33.65
CA PRO A 524 -7.43 8.51 32.98
C PRO A 524 -7.33 9.74 33.84
N PHE A 525 -6.82 10.83 33.29
CA PHE A 525 -6.82 12.14 33.96
C PHE A 525 -8.23 12.72 34.09
N LYS A 526 -8.41 13.58 35.07
CA LYS A 526 -9.63 14.35 35.31
C LYS A 526 -9.34 15.84 35.18
N VAL A 527 -10.37 16.61 34.90
CA VAL A 527 -10.28 18.07 34.88
C VAL A 527 -10.97 18.62 36.12
N ASN A 528 -10.23 19.34 36.93
CA ASN A 528 -10.80 20.15 37.99
C ASN A 528 -11.43 21.41 37.37
N THR A 529 -12.76 21.44 37.34
CA THR A 529 -13.53 22.50 36.70
C THR A 529 -13.40 23.86 37.38
N GLU A 530 -13.10 23.88 38.68
CA GLU A 530 -12.86 25.13 39.44
C GLU A 530 -11.53 25.77 39.03
N LYS A 531 -10.48 24.96 38.86
CA LYS A 531 -9.17 25.44 38.42
C LYS A 531 -9.13 25.72 36.92
N CYS A 532 -9.97 25.08 36.10
CA CYS A 532 -9.96 25.25 34.68
C CYS A 532 -10.47 26.64 34.26
N VAL A 533 -9.63 27.44 33.62
CA VAL A 533 -9.97 28.79 33.14
C VAL A 533 -10.42 28.82 31.69
N GLY A 534 -10.60 27.66 31.01
CA GLY A 534 -11.07 27.57 29.64
C GLY A 534 -10.08 28.08 28.57
N CYS A 535 -8.79 28.14 28.90
CA CYS A 535 -7.76 28.71 28.01
C CYS A 535 -7.47 27.90 26.71
N LYS A 536 -8.04 26.72 26.57
CA LYS A 536 -7.91 25.81 25.41
C LYS A 536 -6.48 25.35 25.07
N MET A 537 -5.50 25.53 25.95
CA MET A 537 -4.13 25.09 25.69
C MET A 537 -4.02 23.56 25.50
N CYS A 538 -4.78 22.77 26.27
CA CYS A 538 -4.86 21.32 26.11
C CYS A 538 -5.47 20.89 24.75
N MET A 539 -6.36 21.71 24.15
CA MET A 539 -6.95 21.45 22.85
C MET A 539 -5.96 21.56 21.69
N LYS A 540 -4.89 22.35 21.86
CA LYS A 540 -3.84 22.52 20.83
C LYS A 540 -3.08 21.22 20.53
N LEU A 541 -3.18 20.24 21.43
CA LEU A 541 -2.63 18.90 21.21
C LEU A 541 -3.47 18.06 20.23
N GLY A 542 -4.74 18.41 20.00
CA GLY A 542 -5.64 17.66 19.13
C GLY A 542 -5.96 16.24 19.63
N CYS A 543 -5.90 15.99 20.94
CA CYS A 543 -6.23 14.68 21.51
C CYS A 543 -7.74 14.44 21.43
N PRO A 544 -8.23 13.33 20.80
CA PRO A 544 -9.66 13.07 20.68
C PRO A 544 -10.36 12.81 22.03
N ALA A 545 -9.59 12.44 23.06
CA ALA A 545 -10.12 12.27 24.42
C ALA A 545 -10.40 13.61 25.14
N ILE A 546 -10.08 14.78 24.54
CA ILE A 546 -10.27 16.09 25.18
C ILE A 546 -11.26 16.91 24.35
N SER A 547 -12.27 17.44 25.02
CA SER A 547 -13.27 18.35 24.44
C SER A 547 -13.51 19.56 25.32
N MET A 548 -14.32 20.51 24.85
CA MET A 548 -14.80 21.65 25.65
C MET A 548 -16.31 21.51 25.85
N ARG A 549 -16.75 21.66 27.11
CA ARG A 549 -18.18 21.77 27.48
C ARG A 549 -18.33 22.94 28.45
N ASP A 550 -19.29 23.79 28.23
CA ASP A 550 -19.59 24.95 29.05
C ASP A 550 -18.35 25.82 29.39
N GLY A 551 -17.49 26.01 28.40
CA GLY A 551 -16.27 26.79 28.52
C GLY A 551 -15.13 26.12 29.31
N LYS A 552 -15.28 24.89 29.76
CA LYS A 552 -14.28 24.09 30.49
C LYS A 552 -13.82 22.90 29.66
N ALA A 553 -12.57 22.47 29.90
CA ALA A 553 -12.07 21.23 29.30
C ALA A 553 -12.74 20.02 29.97
N VAL A 554 -13.01 18.99 29.19
CA VAL A 554 -13.53 17.69 29.63
C VAL A 554 -12.68 16.58 29.03
N ILE A 555 -12.33 15.59 29.81
CA ILE A 555 -11.60 14.40 29.37
C ILE A 555 -12.56 13.21 29.35
N ASP A 556 -12.66 12.56 28.22
CA ASP A 556 -13.37 11.31 28.06
C ASP A 556 -12.54 10.16 28.67
N HIS A 557 -13.03 9.63 29.78
CA HIS A 557 -12.36 8.58 30.53
C HIS A 557 -12.31 7.23 29.78
N THR A 558 -13.20 7.01 28.81
CA THR A 558 -13.23 5.79 28.02
C THR A 558 -12.12 5.76 26.97
N GLN A 559 -11.64 6.94 26.57
CA GLN A 559 -10.58 7.10 25.57
C GLN A 559 -9.22 7.47 26.17
N CYS A 560 -9.20 8.12 27.34
CA CYS A 560 -7.96 8.63 27.91
C CYS A 560 -7.07 7.48 28.43
N VAL A 561 -5.83 7.43 27.95
CA VAL A 561 -4.81 6.44 28.34
C VAL A 561 -3.83 6.94 29.41
N GLY A 562 -4.09 8.10 30.02
CA GLY A 562 -3.27 8.65 31.09
C GLY A 562 -1.83 9.04 30.68
N CYS A 563 -1.60 9.43 29.42
CA CYS A 563 -0.25 9.75 28.90
C CYS A 563 0.39 11.02 29.48
N GLY A 564 -0.41 11.95 30.04
CA GLY A 564 0.08 13.14 30.75
C GLY A 564 0.45 14.35 29.89
N ILE A 565 0.50 14.25 28.55
CA ILE A 565 0.92 15.38 27.68
C ILE A 565 0.04 16.62 27.90
N CYS A 566 -1.28 16.43 28.05
CA CYS A 566 -2.20 17.54 28.29
C CYS A 566 -2.04 18.17 29.69
N LYS A 567 -1.62 17.38 30.69
CA LYS A 567 -1.31 17.86 32.03
C LYS A 567 -0.09 18.78 32.02
N GLU A 568 0.97 18.41 31.28
CA GLU A 568 2.16 19.24 31.10
C GLU A 568 1.84 20.60 30.45
N GLN A 569 0.83 20.66 29.57
CA GLN A 569 0.37 21.89 28.93
C GLN A 569 -0.56 22.73 29.84
N CYS A 570 -1.07 22.20 30.92
CA CYS A 570 -2.03 22.90 31.77
C CYS A 570 -1.32 23.82 32.76
N LYS A 571 -1.10 25.09 32.42
CA LYS A 571 -0.41 26.08 33.22
C LYS A 571 -1.08 26.35 34.59
N VAL A 572 -2.40 26.12 34.69
CA VAL A 572 -3.16 26.34 35.95
C VAL A 572 -3.32 25.05 36.77
N GLY A 573 -2.70 23.93 36.32
CA GLY A 573 -2.76 22.66 37.05
C GLY A 573 -4.18 22.07 37.18
N ALA A 574 -5.07 22.34 36.25
CA ALA A 574 -6.45 21.85 36.31
C ALA A 574 -6.61 20.39 35.81
N ILE A 575 -5.59 19.79 35.20
CA ILE A 575 -5.60 18.39 34.74
C ILE A 575 -4.82 17.54 35.75
N GLU A 576 -5.52 16.67 36.45
CA GLU A 576 -5.00 15.87 37.58
C GLU A 576 -5.46 14.41 37.51
#